data_774f03df9abadf76a23e6bbbaa741881
#
_entry.id   774f03df9abadf76a23e6bbbaa741881
#
_cell.length_a   1.000
_cell.length_b   1.000
_cell.length_c   1.000
_cell.angle_alpha   90.00
_cell.angle_beta   90.00
_cell.angle_gamma   90.00
#
_symmetry.space_group_name_H-M   'P 1'
#
loop_
_entity.id
_entity.type
_entity.pdbx_description
1 polymer ?
#
loop_
_entity_poly.entity_id
_entity_poly.type
_entity_poly.pdbx_seq_one_letter_code
_entity_poly.pdbx_strand_id
1 'polypeptide(L)'
;MSGRRAATLAVYWAGSCGGCDVALLNIGERLLTLDREFEIAFWPCVADFRHEDLASRADGSVDLCLLNGAIRTRHDLEMARLLRRKSRLLVAFGSCAQEGCVPALANLAAVEALLAAVFLDGTTTVNPQGVVPGVPPEGSPLPALLDAVRSLDQVVAVDYVVPGCPPESGRVVEVLDLLSAVLAGERAFPEPGAVLGAGPTTVCEECPLERRELKVKRFLRPYEVVPDAVTCLLGQGLVCSGPATRGGCGALCPRVGIGCRGCYGPGEGVEDIGARLTAALAAVVDSGTATQLPDQLAAEVEAAMASVVDPAGTLYRYAMAHALRQAGRPGPGGPAGTVGHDAHRL
;
A
#
# COMPACT_ATOMS: atom_id res chain seq x y z
N MET A 1 -37.93 3.67 18.27
CA MET A 1 -36.59 3.52 17.69
C MET A 1 -35.61 4.05 18.74
N SER A 2 -34.89 3.16 19.42
CA SER A 2 -33.90 3.53 20.46
C SER A 2 -32.84 4.40 19.83
N GLY A 3 -32.63 5.60 20.37
CA GLY A 3 -31.63 6.54 19.88
C GLY A 3 -30.19 5.99 20.04
N ARG A 4 -29.79 5.27 19.04
CA ARG A 4 -28.41 4.73 18.97
C ARG A 4 -27.47 5.88 18.64
N ARG A 5 -26.42 6.05 19.42
CA ARG A 5 -25.33 7.01 19.13
C ARG A 5 -24.63 6.57 17.84
N ALA A 6 -24.46 7.47 16.88
CA ALA A 6 -23.59 7.26 15.73
C ALA A 6 -22.17 6.92 16.19
N ALA A 7 -21.50 6.00 15.51
CA ALA A 7 -20.08 5.70 15.78
C ALA A 7 -19.22 6.88 15.37
N THR A 8 -18.11 7.12 16.09
CA THR A 8 -17.19 8.22 15.75
C THR A 8 -16.16 7.75 14.74
N LEU A 9 -15.99 8.53 13.65
CA LEU A 9 -15.03 8.28 12.57
C LEU A 9 -13.92 9.33 12.53
N ALA A 10 -12.68 8.89 12.48
CA ALA A 10 -11.54 9.70 12.09
C ALA A 10 -10.97 9.24 10.76
N VAL A 11 -10.58 10.17 9.91
CA VAL A 11 -9.84 9.90 8.67
C VAL A 11 -8.60 10.78 8.67
N TYR A 12 -7.44 10.20 8.36
CA TYR A 12 -6.20 10.93 8.31
C TYR A 12 -5.36 10.55 7.10
N TRP A 13 -4.81 11.59 6.44
CA TRP A 13 -3.92 11.50 5.31
C TRP A 13 -2.49 11.81 5.73
N ALA A 14 -1.62 10.78 5.80
CA ALA A 14 -0.18 10.88 5.99
C ALA A 14 0.55 10.99 4.63
N GLY A 15 1.75 10.46 4.50
CA GLY A 15 2.55 10.54 3.26
C GLY A 15 1.94 9.75 2.09
N SER A 16 1.06 10.39 1.31
CA SER A 16 0.46 9.79 0.11
C SER A 16 0.00 10.86 -0.91
N CYS A 17 -0.64 10.41 -2.00
CA CYS A 17 -1.16 11.30 -3.05
C CYS A 17 -2.58 11.84 -2.80
N GLY A 18 -3.24 11.46 -1.68
CA GLY A 18 -4.62 11.81 -1.39
C GLY A 18 -5.68 10.95 -2.11
N GLY A 19 -5.28 10.02 -2.98
CA GLY A 19 -6.22 9.19 -3.74
C GLY A 19 -7.15 8.34 -2.87
N CYS A 20 -6.74 7.99 -1.65
CA CYS A 20 -7.57 7.24 -0.71
C CYS A 20 -8.71 8.11 -0.15
N ASP A 21 -8.46 9.40 0.16
CA ASP A 21 -9.51 10.34 0.54
C ASP A 21 -10.50 10.54 -0.61
N VAL A 22 -9.99 10.69 -1.84
CA VAL A 22 -10.85 10.77 -3.04
C VAL A 22 -11.68 9.51 -3.20
N ALA A 23 -11.14 8.31 -2.94
CA ALA A 23 -11.89 7.06 -3.02
C ALA A 23 -13.02 7.00 -1.98
N LEU A 24 -12.79 7.52 -0.77
CA LEU A 24 -13.82 7.67 0.26
C LEU A 24 -14.93 8.64 -0.17
N LEU A 25 -14.60 9.70 -0.89
CA LEU A 25 -15.57 10.67 -1.39
C LEU A 25 -16.33 10.14 -2.63
N ASN A 26 -15.75 9.20 -3.37
CA ASN A 26 -16.31 8.63 -4.59
C ASN A 26 -17.22 7.40 -4.34
N ILE A 27 -17.74 7.20 -3.13
CA ILE A 27 -18.66 6.10 -2.81
C ILE A 27 -20.12 6.38 -3.24
N GLY A 28 -20.33 7.41 -4.05
CA GLY A 28 -21.63 7.74 -4.64
C GLY A 28 -22.66 8.12 -3.59
N GLU A 29 -23.89 7.63 -3.76
CA GLU A 29 -25.01 7.92 -2.85
C GLU A 29 -24.77 7.44 -1.41
N ARG A 30 -23.87 6.48 -1.21
CA ARG A 30 -23.47 5.98 0.12
C ARG A 30 -22.89 7.10 0.98
N LEU A 31 -22.23 8.10 0.38
CA LEU A 31 -21.72 9.28 1.10
C LEU A 31 -22.84 10.06 1.81
N LEU A 32 -24.02 10.16 1.20
CA LEU A 32 -25.16 10.89 1.75
C LEU A 32 -25.78 10.22 2.99
N THR A 33 -25.42 8.98 3.26
CA THR A 33 -25.91 8.23 4.43
C THR A 33 -24.84 8.05 5.50
N LEU A 34 -23.60 8.42 5.20
CA LEU A 34 -22.48 8.22 6.11
C LEU A 34 -22.68 8.97 7.45
N ASP A 35 -23.25 10.18 7.41
CA ASP A 35 -23.53 11.03 8.56
C ASP A 35 -24.56 10.43 9.54
N ARG A 36 -25.38 9.51 9.08
CA ARG A 36 -26.37 8.80 9.93
C ARG A 36 -25.73 7.70 10.77
N GLU A 37 -24.61 7.16 10.32
CA GLU A 37 -23.92 6.04 10.94
C GLU A 37 -22.69 6.50 11.70
N PHE A 38 -22.03 7.55 11.19
CA PHE A 38 -20.76 8.06 11.72
C PHE A 38 -20.84 9.56 12.01
N GLU A 39 -20.45 9.93 13.22
CA GLU A 39 -20.08 11.30 13.58
C GLU A 39 -18.61 11.50 13.17
N ILE A 40 -18.35 12.44 12.27
CA ILE A 40 -16.96 12.76 11.86
C ILE A 40 -16.26 13.47 13.01
N ALA A 41 -15.35 12.76 13.66
CA ALA A 41 -14.58 13.26 14.80
C ALA A 41 -13.30 13.99 14.38
N PHE A 42 -12.71 13.59 13.22
CA PHE A 42 -11.49 14.18 12.70
C PHE A 42 -11.32 13.79 11.22
N TRP A 43 -11.30 14.75 10.31
CA TRP A 43 -11.00 14.57 8.89
C TRP A 43 -10.53 15.90 8.28
N PRO A 44 -9.26 16.30 8.46
CA PRO A 44 -8.76 17.60 8.04
C PRO A 44 -8.87 17.91 6.55
N CYS A 45 -8.96 16.88 5.69
CA CYS A 45 -9.10 17.09 4.23
C CYS A 45 -10.50 17.57 3.82
N VAL A 46 -11.52 17.42 4.66
CA VAL A 46 -12.90 17.75 4.30
C VAL A 46 -13.54 18.82 5.19
N ALA A 47 -12.98 19.08 6.38
CA ALA A 47 -13.49 20.09 7.30
C ALA A 47 -12.37 20.70 8.16
N ASP A 48 -12.67 21.80 8.84
CA ASP A 48 -11.73 22.57 9.68
C ASP A 48 -11.48 21.88 11.03
N PHE A 49 -10.82 20.72 10.99
CA PHE A 49 -10.35 20.00 12.17
C PHE A 49 -8.89 20.34 12.46
N ARG A 50 -8.57 20.56 13.74
CA ARG A 50 -7.22 20.85 14.20
C ARG A 50 -6.65 19.67 14.98
N HIS A 51 -5.32 19.61 15.05
CA HIS A 51 -4.61 18.60 15.84
C HIS A 51 -5.06 18.60 17.30
N GLU A 52 -5.27 19.79 17.88
CA GLU A 52 -5.70 19.98 19.27
C GLU A 52 -7.09 19.38 19.53
N ASP A 53 -7.98 19.42 18.55
CA ASP A 53 -9.33 18.83 18.65
C ASP A 53 -9.25 17.33 18.87
N LEU A 54 -8.37 16.65 18.11
CA LEU A 54 -8.10 15.24 18.30
C LEU A 54 -7.34 14.96 19.60
N ALA A 55 -6.30 15.76 19.90
CA ALA A 55 -5.44 15.55 21.06
C ALA A 55 -6.21 15.67 22.39
N SER A 56 -7.20 16.57 22.47
CA SER A 56 -8.03 16.80 23.65
C SER A 56 -9.05 15.67 23.92
N ARG A 57 -9.36 14.83 22.92
CA ARG A 57 -10.30 13.72 23.11
C ARG A 57 -9.72 12.68 24.07
N ALA A 58 -10.60 11.95 24.77
CA ALA A 58 -10.18 10.83 25.60
C ALA A 58 -9.58 9.69 24.75
N ASP A 59 -8.67 8.92 25.29
CA ASP A 59 -8.12 7.74 24.64
C ASP A 59 -9.24 6.71 24.39
N GLY A 60 -9.27 6.10 23.21
CA GLY A 60 -10.30 5.17 22.78
C GLY A 60 -11.68 5.80 22.52
N SER A 61 -11.79 7.13 22.42
CA SER A 61 -13.06 7.82 22.19
C SER A 61 -13.48 7.87 20.70
N VAL A 62 -12.58 7.55 19.79
CA VAL A 62 -12.87 7.39 18.36
C VAL A 62 -13.13 5.91 18.08
N ASP A 63 -14.31 5.58 17.57
CA ASP A 63 -14.67 4.19 17.34
C ASP A 63 -13.92 3.57 16.17
N LEU A 64 -13.75 4.34 15.07
CA LEU A 64 -13.06 3.92 13.85
C LEU A 64 -12.11 5.00 13.34
N CYS A 65 -10.89 4.62 13.04
CA CYS A 65 -9.93 5.48 12.31
C CYS A 65 -9.50 4.80 11.02
N LEU A 66 -9.67 5.49 9.89
CA LEU A 66 -9.11 5.14 8.59
C LEU A 66 -7.87 6.00 8.38
N LEU A 67 -6.67 5.42 8.54
CA LEU A 67 -5.41 6.12 8.28
C LEU A 67 -4.87 5.70 6.93
N ASN A 68 -4.75 6.64 6.00
CA ASN A 68 -4.10 6.43 4.72
C ASN A 68 -2.75 7.16 4.64
N GLY A 69 -1.88 6.65 3.76
CA GLY A 69 -0.54 7.19 3.61
C GLY A 69 0.54 6.42 4.37
N ALA A 70 1.77 6.52 3.86
CA ALA A 70 2.96 5.97 4.49
C ALA A 70 3.50 6.94 5.56
N ILE A 71 4.26 6.44 6.50
CA ILE A 71 4.86 7.24 7.56
C ILE A 71 6.24 7.73 7.07
N ARG A 72 6.30 8.99 6.65
CA ARG A 72 7.48 9.61 6.02
C ARG A 72 8.14 10.67 6.89
N THR A 73 7.37 11.39 7.69
CA THR A 73 7.83 12.51 8.52
C THR A 73 7.66 12.21 10.01
N ARG A 74 8.32 13.02 10.87
CA ARG A 74 8.08 12.96 12.32
C ARG A 74 6.63 13.26 12.64
N HIS A 75 6.02 14.20 11.93
CA HIS A 75 4.61 14.54 12.14
C HIS A 75 3.70 13.35 11.81
N ASP A 76 3.94 12.63 10.69
CA ASP A 76 3.17 11.42 10.37
C ASP A 76 3.28 10.38 11.49
N LEU A 77 4.49 10.20 12.03
CA LEU A 77 4.74 9.26 13.12
C LEU A 77 4.00 9.64 14.41
N GLU A 78 4.01 10.92 14.77
CA GLU A 78 3.31 11.46 15.94
C GLU A 78 1.81 11.33 15.78
N MET A 79 1.27 11.67 14.60
CA MET A 79 -0.14 11.53 14.27
C MET A 79 -0.59 10.05 14.27
N ALA A 80 0.19 9.15 13.70
CA ALA A 80 -0.12 7.72 13.73
C ALA A 80 -0.22 7.20 15.17
N ARG A 81 0.71 7.60 16.04
CA ARG A 81 0.70 7.25 17.46
C ARG A 81 -0.48 7.88 18.21
N LEU A 82 -0.79 9.13 17.91
CA LEU A 82 -1.93 9.83 18.50
C LEU A 82 -3.25 9.15 18.09
N LEU A 83 -3.46 8.94 16.80
CA LEU A 83 -4.65 8.29 16.27
C LEU A 83 -4.81 6.86 16.82
N ARG A 84 -3.73 6.08 16.96
CA ARG A 84 -3.79 4.75 17.60
C ARG A 84 -4.30 4.84 19.04
N ARG A 85 -3.83 5.78 19.83
CA ARG A 85 -4.29 5.94 21.22
C ARG A 85 -5.76 6.39 21.30
N LYS A 86 -6.16 7.29 20.39
CA LYS A 86 -7.53 7.84 20.40
C LYS A 86 -8.56 6.89 19.84
N SER A 87 -8.16 5.88 19.04
CA SER A 87 -9.08 5.02 18.31
C SER A 87 -9.18 3.61 18.91
N ARG A 88 -10.41 3.09 18.93
CA ARG A 88 -10.69 1.68 19.27
C ARG A 88 -10.24 0.77 18.14
N LEU A 89 -10.64 1.11 16.90
CA LEU A 89 -10.22 0.42 15.68
C LEU A 89 -9.37 1.35 14.83
N LEU A 90 -8.18 0.89 14.45
CA LEU A 90 -7.30 1.56 13.50
C LEU A 90 -7.13 0.70 12.25
N VAL A 91 -7.52 1.24 11.11
CA VAL A 91 -7.45 0.58 9.81
C VAL A 91 -6.36 1.21 8.95
N ALA A 92 -5.44 0.39 8.45
CA ALA A 92 -4.52 0.80 7.39
C ALA A 92 -5.28 0.87 6.07
N PHE A 93 -5.63 2.08 5.63
CA PHE A 93 -6.48 2.32 4.48
C PHE A 93 -5.67 2.66 3.24
N GLY A 94 -5.63 1.73 2.29
CA GLY A 94 -4.85 1.83 1.05
C GLY A 94 -3.40 1.35 1.18
N SER A 95 -2.79 1.08 0.03
CA SER A 95 -1.45 0.44 -0.07
C SER A 95 -0.33 1.23 0.58
N CYS A 96 -0.44 2.57 0.67
CA CYS A 96 0.59 3.38 1.33
C CYS A 96 0.64 3.10 2.83
N ALA A 97 -0.50 3.03 3.50
CA ALA A 97 -0.58 2.66 4.91
C ALA A 97 -0.24 1.18 5.13
N GLN A 98 -0.66 0.31 4.21
CA GLN A 98 -0.45 -1.13 4.30
C GLN A 98 1.02 -1.51 4.14
N GLU A 99 1.72 -1.03 3.09
CA GLU A 99 3.03 -1.53 2.67
C GLU A 99 4.05 -0.44 2.29
N GLY A 100 3.74 0.82 2.57
CA GLY A 100 4.56 1.97 2.20
C GLY A 100 4.40 2.40 0.74
N CYS A 101 3.96 1.52 -0.17
CA CYS A 101 3.63 1.79 -1.57
C CYS A 101 4.74 2.55 -2.33
N VAL A 102 4.36 3.35 -3.33
CA VAL A 102 5.30 4.17 -4.14
C VAL A 102 6.17 5.10 -3.29
N PRO A 103 5.67 5.75 -2.22
CA PRO A 103 6.55 6.54 -1.33
C PRO A 103 7.73 5.75 -0.77
N ALA A 104 7.57 4.45 -0.52
CA ALA A 104 8.63 3.61 0.04
C ALA A 104 9.77 3.29 -0.95
N LEU A 105 9.62 3.56 -2.25
CA LEU A 105 10.74 3.51 -3.20
C LEU A 105 11.85 4.51 -2.83
N ALA A 106 11.54 5.56 -2.08
CA ALA A 106 12.52 6.46 -1.49
C ALA A 106 13.55 5.76 -0.59
N ASN A 107 13.22 4.57 -0.05
CA ASN A 107 14.14 3.78 0.79
C ASN A 107 15.31 3.16 0.01
N LEU A 108 15.34 3.30 -1.31
CA LEU A 108 16.47 2.90 -2.15
C LEU A 108 17.65 3.87 -2.10
N ALA A 109 17.46 5.06 -1.52
CA ALA A 109 18.51 6.07 -1.40
C ALA A 109 18.46 6.75 -0.03
N ALA A 110 19.58 7.31 0.40
CA ALA A 110 19.63 8.16 1.59
C ALA A 110 18.83 9.46 1.37
N VAL A 111 18.33 10.05 2.46
CA VAL A 111 17.51 11.29 2.40
C VAL A 111 18.28 12.43 1.72
N GLU A 112 19.56 12.57 2.03
CA GLU A 112 20.43 13.59 1.46
C GLU A 112 20.55 13.46 -0.07
N ALA A 113 20.68 12.22 -0.57
CA ALA A 113 20.75 11.95 -2.00
C ALA A 113 19.40 12.25 -2.69
N LEU A 114 18.27 11.95 -2.06
CA LEU A 114 16.96 12.30 -2.58
C LEU A 114 16.76 13.81 -2.65
N LEU A 115 17.16 14.55 -1.61
CA LEU A 115 17.09 16.00 -1.59
C LEU A 115 18.00 16.63 -2.64
N ALA A 116 19.23 16.12 -2.79
CA ALA A 116 20.15 16.57 -3.82
C ALA A 116 19.58 16.35 -5.22
N ALA A 117 19.05 15.16 -5.51
CA ALA A 117 18.43 14.85 -6.80
C ALA A 117 17.26 15.79 -7.16
N VAL A 118 16.47 16.20 -6.17
CA VAL A 118 15.33 17.11 -6.40
C VAL A 118 15.76 18.57 -6.50
N PHE A 119 16.63 19.03 -5.60
CA PHE A 119 16.93 20.46 -5.43
C PHE A 119 18.21 20.91 -6.14
N LEU A 120 19.19 20.03 -6.37
CA LEU A 120 20.46 20.37 -7.00
C LEU A 120 20.60 19.82 -8.43
N ASP A 121 20.24 18.54 -8.62
CA ASP A 121 20.50 17.83 -9.88
C ASP A 121 19.29 17.81 -10.81
N GLY A 122 18.11 18.25 -10.32
CA GLY A 122 16.87 18.25 -11.07
C GLY A 122 16.90 19.23 -12.25
N THR A 123 16.74 18.73 -13.48
CA THR A 123 16.76 19.56 -14.70
C THR A 123 15.62 20.58 -14.78
N THR A 124 14.56 20.38 -14.00
CA THR A 124 13.39 21.27 -13.95
C THR A 124 13.40 22.21 -12.74
N THR A 125 14.39 22.09 -11.87
CA THR A 125 14.50 22.91 -10.64
C THR A 125 15.46 24.08 -10.90
N VAL A 126 14.97 25.31 -10.76
CA VAL A 126 15.79 26.52 -10.81
C VAL A 126 16.26 26.86 -9.38
N ASN A 127 17.50 26.52 -9.07
CA ASN A 127 18.09 26.72 -7.74
C ASN A 127 19.55 27.22 -7.85
N PRO A 128 19.76 28.47 -8.31
CA PRO A 128 21.10 28.98 -8.59
C PRO A 128 21.97 29.16 -7.34
N GLN A 129 21.37 29.23 -6.14
CA GLN A 129 22.07 29.34 -4.86
C GLN A 129 22.39 27.98 -4.23
N GLY A 130 21.97 26.88 -4.81
CA GLY A 130 22.19 25.52 -4.27
C GLY A 130 21.55 25.29 -2.92
N VAL A 131 20.40 25.91 -2.64
CA VAL A 131 19.69 25.75 -1.37
C VAL A 131 19.02 24.39 -1.32
N VAL A 132 19.36 23.59 -0.33
CA VAL A 132 18.72 22.30 -0.04
C VAL A 132 18.01 22.41 1.31
N PRO A 133 16.75 21.98 1.41
CA PRO A 133 16.08 21.91 2.72
C PRO A 133 16.88 21.00 3.65
N GLY A 134 17.38 21.59 4.73
CA GLY A 134 18.10 20.85 5.78
C GLY A 134 17.15 20.25 6.81
N VAL A 135 17.74 19.75 7.90
CA VAL A 135 16.94 19.41 9.09
C VAL A 135 16.29 20.70 9.58
N PRO A 136 14.95 20.75 9.67
CA PRO A 136 14.28 21.97 10.12
C PRO A 136 14.79 22.37 11.51
N PRO A 137 15.04 23.66 11.77
CA PRO A 137 15.36 24.12 13.11
C PRO A 137 14.28 23.71 14.11
N GLU A 138 14.64 23.58 15.38
CA GLU A 138 13.66 23.37 16.44
C GLU A 138 12.59 24.47 16.40
N GLY A 139 11.31 24.07 16.47
CA GLY A 139 10.17 24.98 16.32
C GLY A 139 9.81 25.35 14.87
N SER A 140 10.46 24.77 13.86
CA SER A 140 10.07 24.94 12.46
C SER A 140 8.67 24.33 12.23
N PRO A 141 7.81 24.99 11.42
CA PRO A 141 6.54 24.42 10.99
C PRO A 141 6.71 23.25 10.00
N LEU A 142 7.91 23.05 9.44
CA LEU A 142 8.20 21.95 8.52
C LEU A 142 8.66 20.71 9.32
N PRO A 143 7.97 19.56 9.19
CA PRO A 143 8.37 18.36 9.90
C PRO A 143 9.63 17.75 9.27
N ALA A 144 10.55 17.24 10.10
CA ALA A 144 11.73 16.53 9.65
C ALA A 144 11.32 15.22 8.93
N LEU A 145 12.02 14.87 7.86
CA LEU A 145 11.91 13.56 7.23
C LEU A 145 12.47 12.47 8.15
N LEU A 146 11.87 11.30 8.12
CA LEU A 146 12.44 10.10 8.71
C LEU A 146 13.51 9.53 7.78
N ASP A 147 14.45 8.78 8.35
CA ASP A 147 15.49 8.05 7.64
C ASP A 147 14.95 7.04 6.60
N ALA A 148 13.74 6.51 6.87
CA ALA A 148 13.06 5.60 5.97
C ALA A 148 11.54 5.84 5.99
N VAL A 149 10.90 5.58 4.87
CA VAL A 149 9.44 5.48 4.75
C VAL A 149 9.00 4.16 5.36
N ARG A 150 7.96 4.19 6.19
CA ARG A 150 7.42 3.02 6.88
C ARG A 150 5.95 2.82 6.55
N SER A 151 5.49 1.58 6.59
CA SER A 151 4.07 1.27 6.65
C SER A 151 3.51 1.54 8.05
N LEU A 152 2.19 1.61 8.17
CA LEU A 152 1.54 1.93 9.45
C LEU A 152 1.80 0.86 10.51
N ASP A 153 1.75 -0.42 10.14
CA ASP A 153 1.99 -1.55 11.04
C ASP A 153 3.44 -1.62 11.58
N GLN A 154 4.36 -0.93 10.93
CA GLN A 154 5.75 -0.82 11.39
C GLN A 154 5.94 0.20 12.52
N VAL A 155 4.94 1.01 12.80
CA VAL A 155 5.03 2.08 13.81
C VAL A 155 3.98 2.00 14.91
N VAL A 156 2.80 1.43 14.62
CA VAL A 156 1.71 1.21 15.58
C VAL A 156 0.98 -0.11 15.28
N ALA A 157 0.25 -0.63 16.27
CA ALA A 157 -0.64 -1.77 16.05
C ALA A 157 -1.81 -1.39 15.15
N VAL A 158 -2.09 -2.20 14.14
CA VAL A 158 -3.18 -2.03 13.16
C VAL A 158 -4.17 -3.17 13.35
N ASP A 159 -5.46 -2.85 13.43
CA ASP A 159 -6.50 -3.86 13.63
C ASP A 159 -6.91 -4.52 12.31
N TYR A 160 -7.07 -3.72 11.24
CA TYR A 160 -7.48 -4.21 9.92
C TYR A 160 -6.76 -3.48 8.80
N VAL A 161 -6.76 -4.08 7.61
CA VAL A 161 -6.16 -3.51 6.39
C VAL A 161 -7.22 -3.46 5.29
N VAL A 162 -7.28 -2.34 4.57
CA VAL A 162 -8.04 -2.20 3.32
C VAL A 162 -7.06 -1.93 2.19
N PRO A 163 -6.81 -2.89 1.30
CA PRO A 163 -5.80 -2.76 0.26
C PRO A 163 -6.29 -1.92 -0.92
N GLY A 164 -5.35 -1.42 -1.72
CA GLY A 164 -5.63 -0.71 -2.98
C GLY A 164 -4.88 0.61 -3.09
N CYS A 165 -4.64 1.06 -4.33
CA CYS A 165 -3.96 2.33 -4.61
C CYS A 165 -4.72 3.12 -5.71
N PRO A 166 -5.84 3.77 -5.29
CA PRO A 166 -6.57 3.64 -4.05
C PRO A 166 -7.40 2.34 -3.97
N PRO A 167 -8.05 2.04 -2.81
CA PRO A 167 -9.08 1.02 -2.75
C PRO A 167 -10.21 1.31 -3.76
N GLU A 168 -10.77 0.26 -4.34
CA GLU A 168 -11.87 0.38 -5.31
C GLU A 168 -13.15 0.82 -4.58
N SER A 169 -13.93 1.75 -5.17
CA SER A 169 -15.07 2.40 -4.48
C SER A 169 -16.13 1.42 -4.00
N GLY A 170 -16.44 0.36 -4.76
CA GLY A 170 -17.39 -0.67 -4.32
C GLY A 170 -16.87 -1.45 -3.11
N ARG A 171 -15.56 -1.71 -3.03
CA ARG A 171 -14.93 -2.34 -1.85
C ARG A 171 -14.91 -1.42 -0.64
N VAL A 172 -14.73 -0.11 -0.87
CA VAL A 172 -14.85 0.88 0.21
C VAL A 172 -16.25 0.84 0.82
N VAL A 173 -17.30 0.80 -0.01
CA VAL A 173 -18.69 0.67 0.46
C VAL A 173 -18.86 -0.60 1.27
N GLU A 174 -18.48 -1.76 0.75
CA GLU A 174 -18.58 -3.05 1.45
C GLU A 174 -17.88 -3.02 2.82
N VAL A 175 -16.70 -2.41 2.89
CA VAL A 175 -15.92 -2.30 4.14
C VAL A 175 -16.58 -1.36 5.13
N LEU A 176 -17.10 -0.22 4.68
CA LEU A 176 -17.83 0.72 5.55
C LEU A 176 -19.10 0.09 6.09
N ASP A 177 -19.87 -0.63 5.27
CA ASP A 177 -21.08 -1.36 5.69
C ASP A 177 -20.75 -2.45 6.71
N LEU A 178 -19.67 -3.21 6.47
CA LEU A 178 -19.19 -4.21 7.42
C LEU A 178 -18.81 -3.58 8.76
N LEU A 179 -17.98 -2.54 8.76
CA LEU A 179 -17.50 -1.91 9.98
C LEU A 179 -18.62 -1.18 10.72
N SER A 180 -19.55 -0.56 10.02
CA SER A 180 -20.78 0.01 10.60
C SER A 180 -21.60 -1.06 11.32
N ALA A 181 -21.87 -2.19 10.67
CA ALA A 181 -22.62 -3.30 11.27
C ALA A 181 -21.91 -3.93 12.48
N VAL A 182 -20.57 -4.03 12.43
CA VAL A 182 -19.75 -4.53 13.54
C VAL A 182 -19.80 -3.58 14.74
N LEU A 183 -19.59 -2.29 14.52
CA LEU A 183 -19.68 -1.26 15.57
C LEU A 183 -21.12 -1.16 16.11
N ALA A 184 -22.06 -1.52 15.27
CA ALA A 184 -23.48 -1.67 15.58
C ALA A 184 -23.77 -2.86 16.49
N GLY A 185 -22.86 -3.81 16.67
CA GLY A 185 -23.13 -5.07 17.33
C GLY A 185 -24.04 -6.01 16.53
N GLU A 186 -24.27 -5.73 15.25
CA GLU A 186 -25.09 -6.52 14.33
C GLU A 186 -24.30 -7.67 13.69
N ARG A 187 -22.97 -7.53 13.66
CA ARG A 187 -22.03 -8.54 13.17
C ARG A 187 -20.87 -8.73 14.13
N ALA A 188 -20.30 -9.93 14.13
CA ALA A 188 -19.06 -10.22 14.84
C ALA A 188 -17.86 -9.48 14.20
N PHE A 189 -16.87 -9.15 15.01
CA PHE A 189 -15.61 -8.61 14.53
C PHE A 189 -14.92 -9.63 13.64
N PRO A 190 -14.35 -9.20 12.49
CA PRO A 190 -13.43 -10.03 11.72
C PRO A 190 -12.23 -10.46 12.59
N GLU A 191 -11.51 -11.50 12.16
CA GLU A 191 -10.28 -11.91 12.84
C GLU A 191 -9.26 -10.75 12.87
N PRO A 192 -8.55 -10.56 13.98
CA PRO A 192 -7.55 -9.50 14.09
C PRO A 192 -6.50 -9.60 12.97
N GLY A 193 -6.19 -8.46 12.35
CA GLY A 193 -5.27 -8.38 11.22
C GLY A 193 -5.89 -8.75 9.87
N ALA A 194 -7.20 -8.99 9.81
CA ALA A 194 -7.87 -9.32 8.57
C ALA A 194 -7.72 -8.23 7.50
N VAL A 195 -7.59 -8.66 6.24
CA VAL A 195 -7.64 -7.81 5.06
C VAL A 195 -9.08 -7.71 4.60
N LEU A 196 -9.66 -6.52 4.69
CA LEU A 196 -11.06 -6.25 4.38
C LEU A 196 -11.22 -5.79 2.92
N GLY A 197 -12.30 -6.16 2.28
CA GLY A 197 -12.58 -5.78 0.89
C GLY A 197 -11.69 -6.49 -0.14
N ALA A 198 -11.05 -7.60 0.25
CA ALA A 198 -10.22 -8.42 -0.63
C ALA A 198 -10.30 -9.89 -0.26
N GLY A 199 -10.10 -10.77 -1.24
CA GLY A 199 -10.12 -12.22 -1.04
C GLY A 199 -8.75 -12.83 -0.72
N PRO A 200 -8.70 -14.12 -0.35
CA PRO A 200 -7.44 -14.84 -0.16
C PRO A 200 -6.76 -15.21 -1.48
N THR A 201 -7.50 -15.24 -2.58
CA THR A 201 -7.04 -15.62 -3.92
C THR A 201 -6.14 -14.58 -4.55
N THR A 202 -5.58 -14.86 -5.73
CA THR A 202 -4.78 -13.91 -6.49
C THR A 202 -5.62 -13.19 -7.55
N VAL A 203 -5.12 -12.03 -8.05
CA VAL A 203 -5.75 -11.31 -9.18
C VAL A 203 -5.89 -12.22 -10.40
N CYS A 204 -5.00 -13.20 -10.56
CA CYS A 204 -5.08 -14.17 -11.67
C CYS A 204 -6.35 -15.01 -11.64
N GLU A 205 -6.93 -15.25 -10.48
CA GLU A 205 -8.16 -16.06 -10.36
C GLU A 205 -9.42 -15.26 -10.69
N GLU A 206 -9.33 -13.94 -10.64
CA GLU A 206 -10.39 -13.01 -11.06
C GLU A 206 -10.22 -12.55 -12.52
N CYS A 207 -9.05 -12.83 -13.12
CA CYS A 207 -8.68 -12.33 -14.43
C CYS A 207 -9.38 -13.13 -15.53
N PRO A 208 -10.10 -12.50 -16.49
CA PRO A 208 -10.79 -13.19 -17.56
C PRO A 208 -9.87 -13.65 -18.68
N LEU A 209 -8.59 -13.22 -18.69
CA LEU A 209 -7.67 -13.53 -19.77
C LEU A 209 -7.22 -14.99 -19.75
N GLU A 210 -7.17 -15.62 -20.91
CA GLU A 210 -6.80 -17.02 -21.06
C GLU A 210 -5.32 -17.26 -20.80
N ARG A 211 -5.01 -18.19 -19.91
CA ARG A 211 -3.64 -18.66 -19.66
C ARG A 211 -3.36 -19.83 -20.60
N ARG A 212 -2.71 -19.51 -21.71
CA ARG A 212 -2.20 -20.54 -22.63
C ARG A 212 -0.75 -20.87 -22.24
N GLU A 213 -0.19 -21.93 -22.81
CA GLU A 213 1.25 -22.17 -22.71
C GLU A 213 1.98 -21.08 -23.50
N LEU A 214 2.52 -20.11 -22.78
CA LEU A 214 3.09 -18.90 -23.35
C LEU A 214 4.56 -18.83 -22.99
N LYS A 215 5.38 -18.55 -23.98
CA LYS A 215 6.82 -18.43 -23.85
C LYS A 215 7.28 -17.13 -24.46
N VAL A 216 7.95 -16.31 -23.66
CA VAL A 216 8.45 -14.99 -24.05
C VAL A 216 9.97 -14.97 -24.05
N LYS A 217 10.56 -14.32 -25.04
CA LYS A 217 12.02 -14.14 -25.12
C LYS A 217 12.52 -12.89 -24.41
N ARG A 218 11.64 -11.91 -24.20
CA ARG A 218 11.91 -10.68 -23.47
C ARG A 218 10.61 -10.07 -22.97
N PHE A 219 10.71 -9.23 -21.95
CA PHE A 219 9.58 -8.42 -21.48
C PHE A 219 9.54 -7.09 -22.25
N LEU A 220 8.31 -6.72 -22.64
CA LEU A 220 8.01 -5.54 -23.45
C LEU A 220 7.54 -4.39 -22.56
N ARG A 221 7.79 -3.17 -23.03
CA ARG A 221 7.16 -1.97 -22.46
C ARG A 221 5.72 -1.83 -23.02
N PRO A 222 4.78 -1.26 -22.25
CA PRO A 222 3.40 -1.10 -22.72
C PRO A 222 3.23 -0.33 -24.04
N TYR A 223 4.18 0.51 -24.42
CA TYR A 223 4.15 1.26 -25.67
C TYR A 223 4.70 0.48 -26.88
N GLU A 224 5.34 -0.68 -26.66
CA GLU A 224 5.91 -1.50 -27.73
C GLU A 224 4.89 -2.46 -28.34
N VAL A 225 3.77 -2.70 -27.67
CA VAL A 225 2.77 -3.68 -28.10
C VAL A 225 1.36 -3.22 -27.72
N VAL A 226 0.41 -3.48 -28.61
CA VAL A 226 -1.02 -3.41 -28.30
C VAL A 226 -1.45 -4.84 -27.95
N PRO A 227 -1.76 -5.12 -26.67
CA PRO A 227 -2.12 -6.47 -26.27
C PRO A 227 -3.46 -6.90 -26.87
N ASP A 228 -3.59 -8.18 -27.20
CA ASP A 228 -4.90 -8.75 -27.50
C ASP A 228 -5.76 -8.84 -26.22
N ALA A 229 -7.07 -8.83 -26.38
CA ALA A 229 -8.03 -8.77 -25.28
C ALA A 229 -8.37 -10.16 -24.69
N VAL A 230 -7.75 -11.23 -25.17
CA VAL A 230 -8.09 -12.62 -24.79
C VAL A 230 -6.97 -13.28 -24.02
N THR A 231 -5.73 -13.08 -24.46
CA THR A 231 -4.57 -13.81 -23.94
C THR A 231 -3.97 -13.15 -22.70
N CYS A 232 -3.49 -13.95 -21.75
CA CYS A 232 -2.77 -13.47 -20.56
C CYS A 232 -1.63 -12.51 -20.93
N LEU A 233 -1.57 -11.36 -20.29
CA LEU A 233 -0.59 -10.31 -20.59
C LEU A 233 0.86 -10.74 -20.35
N LEU A 234 1.12 -11.59 -19.34
CA LEU A 234 2.47 -12.18 -19.14
C LEU A 234 2.91 -12.95 -20.38
N GLY A 235 2.02 -13.71 -20.97
CA GLY A 235 2.34 -14.48 -22.16
C GLY A 235 2.47 -13.64 -23.42
N GLN A 236 2.00 -12.41 -23.40
CA GLN A 236 2.25 -11.43 -24.45
C GLN A 236 3.54 -10.62 -24.20
N GLY A 237 4.34 -10.99 -23.20
CA GLY A 237 5.57 -10.33 -22.83
C GLY A 237 5.39 -9.07 -21.94
N LEU A 238 4.20 -8.77 -21.48
CA LEU A 238 3.95 -7.62 -20.60
C LEU A 238 4.08 -8.03 -19.13
N VAL A 239 4.87 -7.29 -18.35
CA VAL A 239 4.99 -7.54 -16.92
C VAL A 239 3.65 -7.37 -16.23
N CYS A 240 3.20 -8.40 -15.53
CA CYS A 240 1.95 -8.42 -14.79
C CYS A 240 2.15 -9.07 -13.42
N SER A 241 1.86 -8.32 -12.35
CA SER A 241 2.03 -8.77 -10.95
C SER A 241 0.86 -9.64 -10.45
N GLY A 242 -0.11 -9.99 -11.31
CA GLY A 242 -1.29 -10.76 -10.93
C GLY A 242 -1.00 -12.04 -10.14
N PRO A 243 0.02 -12.85 -10.50
CA PRO A 243 0.35 -14.09 -9.78
C PRO A 243 0.81 -13.91 -8.33
N ALA A 244 1.28 -12.71 -7.99
CA ALA A 244 1.77 -12.39 -6.64
C ALA A 244 0.82 -11.47 -5.86
N THR A 245 -0.19 -10.91 -6.52
CA THR A 245 -1.06 -9.88 -5.96
C THR A 245 -2.38 -10.48 -5.48
N ARG A 246 -2.81 -10.08 -4.30
CA ARG A 246 -4.11 -10.42 -3.70
C ARG A 246 -5.26 -9.97 -4.60
N GLY A 247 -6.26 -10.83 -4.76
CA GLY A 247 -7.52 -10.55 -5.46
C GLY A 247 -8.46 -9.65 -4.64
N GLY A 248 -9.54 -9.21 -5.26
CA GLY A 248 -10.57 -8.35 -4.67
C GLY A 248 -10.94 -7.15 -5.55
N CYS A 249 -10.05 -6.76 -6.48
CA CYS A 249 -10.32 -5.66 -7.42
C CYS A 249 -11.05 -6.08 -8.71
N GLY A 250 -11.39 -7.37 -8.87
CA GLY A 250 -12.00 -7.89 -10.10
C GLY A 250 -11.08 -7.81 -11.32
N ALA A 251 -9.76 -7.82 -11.13
CA ALA A 251 -8.74 -7.73 -12.18
C ALA A 251 -8.92 -6.51 -13.10
N LEU A 252 -9.27 -5.34 -12.57
CA LEU A 252 -9.58 -4.13 -13.34
C LEU A 252 -8.51 -3.76 -14.39
N CYS A 253 -7.22 -3.80 -14.02
CA CYS A 253 -6.14 -3.47 -14.95
C CYS A 253 -6.02 -4.49 -16.10
N PRO A 254 -5.94 -5.81 -15.86
CA PRO A 254 -5.89 -6.80 -16.93
C PRO A 254 -7.07 -6.74 -17.91
N ARG A 255 -8.28 -6.45 -17.42
CA ARG A 255 -9.49 -6.33 -18.27
C ARG A 255 -9.39 -5.23 -19.31
N VAL A 256 -8.54 -4.22 -19.10
CA VAL A 256 -8.31 -3.12 -20.05
C VAL A 256 -6.93 -3.20 -20.73
N GLY A 257 -6.30 -4.37 -20.72
CA GLY A 257 -5.01 -4.60 -21.40
C GLY A 257 -3.80 -4.05 -20.63
N ILE A 258 -3.93 -3.72 -19.36
CA ILE A 258 -2.84 -3.20 -18.52
C ILE A 258 -2.43 -4.28 -17.51
N GLY A 259 -1.14 -4.65 -17.46
CA GLY A 259 -0.62 -5.60 -16.47
C GLY A 259 -0.94 -5.15 -15.04
N CYS A 260 -1.35 -6.11 -14.20
CA CYS A 260 -1.50 -5.85 -12.76
C CYS A 260 -0.22 -5.23 -12.21
N ARG A 261 -0.34 -4.24 -11.33
CA ARG A 261 0.79 -3.49 -10.76
C ARG A 261 1.11 -3.87 -9.31
N GLY A 262 0.28 -4.70 -8.65
CA GLY A 262 0.53 -5.16 -7.29
C GLY A 262 -0.14 -4.36 -6.19
N CYS A 263 -1.05 -3.45 -6.50
CA CYS A 263 -1.58 -2.46 -5.54
C CYS A 263 -2.45 -3.03 -4.40
N TYR A 264 -2.89 -4.28 -4.48
CA TYR A 264 -3.62 -4.96 -3.40
C TYR A 264 -2.69 -5.71 -2.44
N GLY A 265 -1.36 -5.60 -2.66
CA GLY A 265 -0.37 -6.25 -1.81
C GLY A 265 -0.27 -7.76 -2.04
N PRO A 266 0.49 -8.49 -1.18
CA PRO A 266 0.71 -9.92 -1.35
C PRO A 266 -0.57 -10.73 -1.16
N GLY A 267 -0.71 -11.78 -1.97
CA GLY A 267 -1.72 -12.81 -1.78
C GLY A 267 -1.49 -13.59 -0.48
N GLU A 268 -2.44 -14.43 -0.09
CA GLU A 268 -2.28 -15.29 1.07
C GLU A 268 -1.08 -16.24 0.90
N GLY A 269 -0.25 -16.36 1.93
CA GLY A 269 0.98 -17.18 1.89
C GLY A 269 2.12 -16.59 1.06
N VAL A 270 2.00 -15.38 0.54
CA VAL A 270 3.09 -14.67 -0.15
C VAL A 270 3.81 -13.77 0.86
N GLU A 271 5.00 -14.17 1.27
CA GLU A 271 5.83 -13.39 2.21
C GLU A 271 6.61 -12.28 1.50
N ASP A 272 7.12 -12.54 0.29
CA ASP A 272 7.85 -11.61 -0.55
C ASP A 272 7.21 -11.54 -1.94
N ILE A 273 6.53 -10.43 -2.21
CA ILE A 273 5.83 -10.21 -3.48
C ILE A 273 6.82 -10.10 -4.66
N GLY A 274 7.99 -9.51 -4.44
CA GLY A 274 9.03 -9.37 -5.47
C GLY A 274 9.62 -10.73 -5.85
N ALA A 275 9.95 -11.56 -4.87
CA ALA A 275 10.44 -12.92 -5.12
C ALA A 275 9.37 -13.78 -5.83
N ARG A 276 8.10 -13.70 -5.39
CA ARG A 276 7.00 -14.40 -6.03
C ARG A 276 6.79 -13.95 -7.48
N LEU A 277 6.88 -12.63 -7.72
CA LEU A 277 6.75 -12.07 -9.07
C LEU A 277 7.93 -12.47 -9.94
N THR A 278 9.17 -12.42 -9.44
CA THR A 278 10.37 -12.89 -10.15
C THR A 278 10.20 -14.34 -10.61
N ALA A 279 9.74 -15.22 -9.73
CA ALA A 279 9.48 -16.61 -10.07
C ALA A 279 8.39 -16.75 -11.17
N ALA A 280 7.32 -15.93 -11.09
CA ALA A 280 6.27 -15.94 -12.10
C ALA A 280 6.75 -15.42 -13.48
N LEU A 281 7.63 -14.40 -13.49
CA LEU A 281 8.24 -13.90 -14.72
C LEU A 281 9.18 -14.94 -15.33
N ALA A 282 10.04 -15.56 -14.52
CA ALA A 282 10.96 -16.62 -14.98
C ALA A 282 10.20 -17.81 -15.56
N ALA A 283 9.05 -18.18 -15.00
CA ALA A 283 8.25 -19.31 -15.46
C ALA A 283 7.66 -19.15 -16.88
N VAL A 284 7.52 -17.93 -17.38
CA VAL A 284 7.02 -17.65 -18.75
C VAL A 284 8.13 -17.38 -19.75
N VAL A 285 9.40 -17.34 -19.32
CA VAL A 285 10.53 -17.18 -20.23
C VAL A 285 10.65 -18.44 -21.11
N ASP A 286 10.84 -18.23 -22.40
CA ASP A 286 11.14 -19.30 -23.34
C ASP A 286 12.54 -19.86 -23.07
N SER A 287 12.57 -20.98 -22.37
CA SER A 287 13.80 -21.68 -22.01
C SER A 287 14.27 -22.67 -23.11
N GLY A 288 13.71 -22.55 -24.31
CA GLY A 288 14.08 -23.39 -25.43
C GLY A 288 13.64 -24.85 -25.29
N THR A 289 14.31 -25.75 -26.02
CA THR A 289 14.03 -27.18 -26.00
C THR A 289 14.88 -27.91 -24.96
N ALA A 290 14.42 -29.07 -24.49
CA ALA A 290 15.12 -29.95 -23.53
C ALA A 290 16.53 -30.39 -23.96
N THR A 291 16.98 -30.03 -25.15
CA THR A 291 18.30 -30.34 -25.72
C THR A 291 19.34 -29.23 -25.50
N GLN A 292 18.96 -28.09 -24.91
CA GLN A 292 19.91 -27.01 -24.65
C GLN A 292 20.80 -27.32 -23.44
N LEU A 293 22.04 -26.84 -23.50
CA LEU A 293 22.97 -26.94 -22.36
C LEU A 293 22.50 -26.03 -21.20
N PRO A 294 22.72 -26.42 -19.93
CA PRO A 294 22.31 -25.63 -18.78
C PRO A 294 22.79 -24.16 -18.79
N ASP A 295 24.01 -23.93 -19.26
CA ASP A 295 24.60 -22.59 -19.34
C ASP A 295 23.91 -21.71 -20.41
N GLN A 296 23.48 -22.29 -21.52
CA GLN A 296 22.72 -21.56 -22.55
C GLN A 296 21.34 -21.17 -22.04
N LEU A 297 20.68 -22.09 -21.33
CA LEU A 297 19.41 -21.84 -20.69
C LEU A 297 19.50 -20.71 -19.65
N ALA A 298 20.53 -20.75 -18.80
CA ALA A 298 20.76 -19.71 -17.81
C ALA A 298 20.94 -18.34 -18.47
N ALA A 299 21.73 -18.26 -19.53
CA ALA A 299 21.97 -17.02 -20.27
C ALA A 299 20.69 -16.45 -20.91
N GLU A 300 19.82 -17.29 -21.46
CA GLU A 300 18.53 -16.87 -22.04
C GLU A 300 17.58 -16.31 -20.98
N VAL A 301 17.47 -16.99 -19.83
CA VAL A 301 16.66 -16.50 -18.70
C VAL A 301 17.23 -15.18 -18.17
N GLU A 302 18.55 -15.06 -18.02
CA GLU A 302 19.22 -13.82 -17.59
C GLU A 302 18.93 -12.68 -18.56
N ALA A 303 19.09 -12.92 -19.87
CA ALA A 303 18.81 -11.92 -20.90
C ALA A 303 17.33 -11.47 -20.90
N ALA A 304 16.40 -12.41 -20.73
CA ALA A 304 14.98 -12.11 -20.63
C ALA A 304 14.68 -11.28 -19.37
N MET A 305 15.24 -11.66 -18.23
CA MET A 305 15.03 -10.93 -16.97
C MET A 305 15.70 -9.55 -16.99
N ALA A 306 16.83 -9.38 -17.65
CA ALA A 306 17.48 -8.08 -17.86
C ALA A 306 16.62 -7.10 -18.67
N SER A 307 15.63 -7.60 -19.44
CA SER A 307 14.68 -6.74 -20.15
C SER A 307 13.60 -6.13 -19.23
N VAL A 308 13.50 -6.58 -17.97
CA VAL A 308 12.64 -5.96 -16.95
C VAL A 308 13.28 -4.65 -16.51
N VAL A 309 12.75 -3.53 -17.00
CA VAL A 309 13.27 -2.20 -16.68
C VAL A 309 12.94 -1.83 -15.23
N ASP A 310 13.92 -1.22 -14.54
CA ASP A 310 13.80 -0.83 -13.14
C ASP A 310 13.25 -1.99 -12.28
N PRO A 311 14.05 -3.05 -12.04
CA PRO A 311 13.58 -4.21 -11.29
C PRO A 311 13.06 -3.85 -9.90
N ALA A 312 13.71 -2.94 -9.18
CA ALA A 312 13.28 -2.52 -7.85
C ALA A 312 11.90 -1.85 -7.89
N GLY A 313 11.72 -0.85 -8.75
CA GLY A 313 10.43 -0.17 -8.90
C GLY A 313 9.36 -1.02 -9.59
N THR A 314 9.74 -2.06 -10.33
CA THR A 314 8.79 -2.98 -10.97
C THR A 314 8.32 -4.07 -10.00
N LEU A 315 9.26 -4.72 -9.29
CA LEU A 315 8.96 -5.86 -8.45
C LEU A 315 8.46 -5.47 -7.05
N TYR A 316 8.91 -4.32 -6.53
CA TYR A 316 8.63 -3.88 -5.17
C TYR A 316 7.89 -2.54 -5.09
N ARG A 317 7.27 -2.08 -6.16
CA ARG A 317 6.58 -0.78 -6.24
C ARG A 317 5.67 -0.48 -5.06
N TYR A 318 4.97 -1.48 -4.58
CA TYR A 318 3.99 -1.31 -3.49
C TYR A 318 4.49 -1.85 -2.15
N ALA A 319 5.54 -2.66 -2.13
CA ALA A 319 5.96 -3.41 -0.94
C ALA A 319 7.38 -3.10 -0.46
N MET A 320 8.05 -2.04 -0.96
CA MET A 320 9.45 -1.74 -0.64
C MET A 320 9.70 -1.54 0.85
N ALA A 321 8.75 -0.97 1.60
CA ALA A 321 8.89 -0.80 3.05
C ALA A 321 8.98 -2.14 3.80
N HIS A 322 8.31 -3.19 3.32
CA HIS A 322 8.38 -4.53 3.90
C HIS A 322 9.59 -5.32 3.39
N ALA A 323 9.92 -5.24 2.10
CA ALA A 323 11.03 -5.98 1.49
C ALA A 323 12.38 -5.73 2.17
N LEU A 324 12.67 -4.49 2.55
CA LEU A 324 13.93 -4.11 3.19
C LEU A 324 14.03 -4.46 4.69
N ARG A 325 12.96 -4.96 5.32
CA ARG A 325 12.91 -5.22 6.76
C ARG A 325 12.73 -6.68 7.16
N GLN A 326 12.59 -7.58 6.21
CA GLN A 326 12.42 -9.02 6.51
C GLN A 326 13.62 -9.66 7.21
N ALA A 327 14.79 -9.02 7.21
CA ALA A 327 15.99 -9.52 7.85
C ALA A 327 15.93 -9.59 9.41
N GLY A 328 14.84 -9.20 10.06
CA GLY A 328 14.72 -9.16 11.52
C GLY A 328 13.34 -9.37 12.13
N ARG A 329 12.32 -9.78 11.37
CA ARG A 329 10.98 -10.03 11.93
C ARG A 329 10.77 -11.48 12.38
N PRO A 330 10.19 -11.72 13.58
CA PRO A 330 9.53 -12.99 13.85
C PRO A 330 8.32 -13.11 12.93
N GLY A 331 8.12 -14.27 12.30
CA GLY A 331 7.01 -14.56 11.40
C GLY A 331 5.63 -14.33 12.06
N PRO A 332 4.54 -14.22 11.27
CA PRO A 332 3.18 -14.11 11.79
C PRO A 332 2.87 -15.36 12.62
N GLY A 333 2.76 -15.18 13.96
CA GLY A 333 2.51 -16.27 14.92
C GLY A 333 3.53 -16.39 16.05
N GLY A 334 4.60 -15.59 16.05
CA GLY A 334 5.47 -15.46 17.22
C GLY A 334 4.80 -14.59 18.30
N PRO A 335 4.96 -14.93 19.62
CA PRO A 335 4.40 -14.13 20.69
C PRO A 335 4.90 -12.69 20.54
N ALA A 336 3.98 -11.73 20.60
CA ALA A 336 4.30 -10.32 20.63
C ALA A 336 5.36 -10.07 21.69
N GLY A 337 6.58 -9.78 21.23
CA GLY A 337 7.66 -9.40 22.14
C GLY A 337 7.17 -8.20 22.93
N THR A 338 7.05 -8.37 24.23
CA THR A 338 6.83 -7.29 25.19
C THR A 338 7.88 -6.23 24.91
N VAL A 339 7.44 -5.14 24.29
CA VAL A 339 8.24 -3.91 24.22
C VAL A 339 8.33 -3.45 25.67
N GLY A 340 9.48 -3.71 26.28
CA GLY A 340 9.78 -3.23 27.60
C GLY A 340 9.59 -1.72 27.65
N HIS A 341 8.78 -1.29 28.60
CA HIS A 341 8.72 0.09 29.04
C HIS A 341 10.09 0.45 29.67
N ASP A 342 11.01 0.94 28.86
CA ASP A 342 12.09 1.79 29.36
C ASP A 342 11.66 3.25 29.20
N ALA A 343 10.91 3.70 30.19
CA ALA A 343 10.86 5.08 30.58
C ALA A 343 12.20 5.45 31.21
N HIS A 344 12.79 6.57 30.76
CA HIS A 344 14.03 7.22 31.18
C HIS A 344 15.29 6.90 30.37
N ARG A 345 15.54 7.78 29.37
CA ARG A 345 16.74 8.62 29.27
C ARG A 345 16.77 9.38 27.93
N LEU A 346 16.80 10.73 28.13
CA LEU A 346 17.19 11.84 27.23
C LEU A 346 16.25 12.15 26.08
#